data_4c5976059609522f39462a2ecaa78e10
#
_entry.id   4c5976059609522f39462a2ecaa78e10
#
_cell.length_a   1.000
_cell.length_b   1.000
_cell.length_c   1.000
_cell.angle_alpha   90.00
_cell.angle_beta   90.00
_cell.angle_gamma   90.00
#
_symmetry.space_group_name_H-M   'P 1'
#
loop_
_entity.id
_entity.type
_entity.pdbx_description
1 polymer ?
#
loop_
_entity_poly.entity_id
_entity_poly.type
_entity_poly.pdbx_seq_one_letter_code
_entity_poly.pdbx_strand_id
1 'polypeptide(L)'
;MKIVVACGGTSPEREVSLNSGEAVASALAEFGHDVIKADIRSPEEIVFNWADYDADGVFVALHGDWGEDGTLQACLASHGIPFTGSGAEACMFGMYKDVARFLFDASGVQIAEGYAKPKGSAFDDRDTAMLEKYGHLIIKPNSGGSTVGLTQVKSREDFERGMELAWNSYVYEDKALVEQYIPGREATCPVWERADGSLIALPVIEIKPKEGFYDYKNKYTHGNTEYVCPAEFDAELTAKVQQAALLAHKSLGARAYSRTDFRITDDGGVYALEANLAPGMTSTSLVPKAAKAYGVSFPEFLDEIVRVSFGIQRKYQ
;
A
#
# COMPACT_ATOMS: atom_id res chain seq x y z
N MET A 1 5.34 -17.53 -20.18
CA MET A 1 6.23 -16.34 -20.21
C MET A 1 7.43 -16.61 -19.32
N LYS A 2 8.54 -15.94 -19.57
CA LYS A 2 9.73 -15.95 -18.71
C LYS A 2 9.72 -14.70 -17.84
N ILE A 3 9.66 -14.84 -16.54
CA ILE A 3 9.38 -13.75 -15.58
C ILE A 3 10.51 -13.65 -14.56
N VAL A 4 11.08 -12.45 -14.40
CA VAL A 4 11.99 -12.18 -13.30
C VAL A 4 11.18 -11.73 -12.09
N VAL A 5 11.26 -12.42 -10.97
CA VAL A 5 10.66 -12.00 -9.71
C VAL A 5 11.70 -11.23 -8.90
N ALA A 6 11.59 -9.90 -8.90
CA ALA A 6 12.49 -9.02 -8.18
C ALA A 6 12.06 -8.92 -6.71
N CYS A 7 12.94 -9.30 -5.79
CA CYS A 7 12.71 -9.28 -4.35
C CYS A 7 13.98 -8.85 -3.60
N GLY A 8 13.92 -8.76 -2.28
CA GLY A 8 15.04 -8.35 -1.43
C GLY A 8 14.98 -6.88 -1.05
N GLY A 9 15.77 -6.03 -1.69
CA GLY A 9 15.87 -4.61 -1.33
C GLY A 9 16.79 -4.34 -0.14
N THR A 10 16.77 -3.08 0.33
CA THR A 10 17.60 -2.60 1.45
C THR A 10 16.79 -2.08 2.63
N SER A 11 15.44 -2.04 2.50
CA SER A 11 14.52 -1.59 3.53
C SER A 11 14.49 -2.54 4.74
N PRO A 12 13.95 -2.10 5.89
CA PRO A 12 13.67 -2.99 7.01
C PRO A 12 12.70 -4.13 6.67
N GLU A 13 11.95 -4.02 5.56
CA GLU A 13 11.00 -5.02 5.07
C GLU A 13 11.62 -6.07 4.13
N ARG A 14 12.97 -6.11 4.03
CA ARG A 14 13.69 -7.05 3.15
C ARG A 14 13.26 -8.51 3.32
N GLU A 15 13.13 -9.00 4.55
CA GLU A 15 12.69 -10.40 4.80
C GLU A 15 11.26 -10.66 4.32
N VAL A 16 10.38 -9.67 4.45
CA VAL A 16 9.02 -9.75 3.91
C VAL A 16 9.04 -9.82 2.40
N SER A 17 9.92 -9.04 1.77
CA SER A 17 10.12 -9.04 0.31
C SER A 17 10.68 -10.38 -0.19
N LEU A 18 11.66 -10.96 0.48
CA LEU A 18 12.20 -12.28 0.12
C LEU A 18 11.14 -13.39 0.22
N ASN A 19 10.31 -13.35 1.26
CA ASN A 19 9.20 -14.28 1.45
C ASN A 19 8.10 -14.09 0.38
N SER A 20 7.78 -12.84 0.03
CA SER A 20 6.86 -12.53 -1.07
C SER A 20 7.41 -13.03 -2.40
N GLY A 21 8.70 -12.79 -2.67
CA GLY A 21 9.38 -13.25 -3.87
C GLY A 21 9.36 -14.77 -4.02
N GLU A 22 9.58 -15.52 -2.93
CA GLU A 22 9.51 -16.97 -2.94
C GLU A 22 8.09 -17.48 -3.23
N ALA A 23 7.09 -16.89 -2.55
CA ALA A 23 5.70 -17.28 -2.74
C ALA A 23 5.21 -16.99 -4.17
N VAL A 24 5.56 -15.83 -4.71
CA VAL A 24 5.23 -15.42 -6.08
C VAL A 24 5.93 -16.30 -7.10
N ALA A 25 7.24 -16.55 -6.94
CA ALA A 25 8.01 -17.39 -7.86
C ALA A 25 7.45 -18.80 -7.93
N SER A 26 7.14 -19.41 -6.78
CA SER A 26 6.56 -20.74 -6.69
C SER A 26 5.19 -20.81 -7.37
N ALA A 27 4.32 -19.82 -7.10
CA ALA A 27 2.97 -19.82 -7.66
C ALA A 27 2.95 -19.56 -9.18
N LEU A 28 3.80 -18.68 -9.69
CA LEU A 28 3.94 -18.45 -11.13
C LEU A 28 4.52 -19.67 -11.85
N ALA A 29 5.48 -20.38 -11.24
CA ALA A 29 6.03 -21.63 -11.78
C ALA A 29 4.96 -22.74 -11.78
N GLU A 30 4.16 -22.86 -10.73
CA GLU A 30 3.02 -23.79 -10.67
C GLU A 30 2.01 -23.51 -11.80
N PHE A 31 1.79 -22.24 -12.14
CA PHE A 31 0.90 -21.84 -13.24
C PHE A 31 1.49 -22.11 -14.63
N GLY A 32 2.79 -22.44 -14.73
CA GLY A 32 3.47 -22.80 -15.97
C GLY A 32 4.32 -21.71 -16.60
N HIS A 33 4.72 -20.68 -15.82
CA HIS A 33 5.72 -19.72 -16.25
C HIS A 33 7.15 -20.23 -16.00
N ASP A 34 8.11 -19.76 -16.80
CA ASP A 34 9.55 -19.87 -16.52
C ASP A 34 9.93 -18.70 -15.60
N VAL A 35 10.47 -19.00 -14.42
CA VAL A 35 10.65 -18.00 -13.37
C VAL A 35 12.10 -17.91 -12.91
N ILE A 36 12.64 -16.69 -12.91
CA ILE A 36 13.93 -16.35 -12.33
C ILE A 36 13.69 -15.50 -11.08
N LYS A 37 14.08 -15.99 -9.90
CA LYS A 37 14.05 -15.18 -8.68
C LYS A 37 15.34 -14.37 -8.58
N ALA A 38 15.22 -13.02 -8.54
CA ALA A 38 16.33 -12.08 -8.42
C ALA A 38 16.28 -11.37 -7.06
N ASP A 39 17.22 -11.69 -6.17
CA ASP A 39 17.47 -10.94 -4.94
C ASP A 39 18.35 -9.73 -5.26
N ILE A 40 17.75 -8.54 -5.30
CA ILE A 40 18.42 -7.31 -5.70
C ILE A 40 18.57 -6.33 -4.54
N ARG A 41 19.60 -5.49 -4.62
CA ARG A 41 19.88 -4.46 -3.61
C ARG A 41 19.82 -3.04 -4.16
N SER A 42 19.67 -2.90 -5.47
CA SER A 42 19.39 -1.62 -6.13
C SER A 42 18.55 -1.82 -7.39
N PRO A 43 17.81 -0.78 -7.84
CA PRO A 43 17.01 -0.83 -9.07
C PRO A 43 17.85 -1.17 -10.31
N GLU A 44 19.09 -0.69 -10.38
CA GLU A 44 19.97 -0.85 -11.53
C GLU A 44 20.43 -2.29 -11.75
N GLU A 45 20.43 -3.13 -10.71
CA GLU A 45 20.82 -4.54 -10.86
C GLU A 45 19.93 -5.31 -11.83
N ILE A 46 18.62 -5.02 -11.89
CA ILE A 46 17.72 -5.60 -12.89
C ILE A 46 18.13 -5.14 -14.29
N VAL A 47 18.38 -3.85 -14.47
CA VAL A 47 18.74 -3.27 -15.77
C VAL A 47 20.05 -3.83 -16.28
N PHE A 48 21.09 -3.89 -15.44
CA PHE A 48 22.40 -4.42 -15.82
C PHE A 48 22.37 -5.88 -16.23
N ASN A 49 21.52 -6.69 -15.61
CA ASN A 49 21.37 -8.12 -15.90
C ASN A 49 20.24 -8.44 -16.87
N TRP A 50 19.53 -7.42 -17.40
CA TRP A 50 18.30 -7.65 -18.19
C TRP A 50 18.52 -8.52 -19.43
N ALA A 51 19.62 -8.25 -20.17
CA ALA A 51 19.95 -9.03 -21.36
C ALA A 51 20.24 -10.50 -21.04
N ASP A 52 20.83 -10.79 -19.87
CA ASP A 52 21.16 -12.16 -19.43
C ASP A 52 19.91 -12.91 -18.94
N TYR A 53 18.94 -12.20 -18.42
CA TYR A 53 17.66 -12.81 -18.04
C TYR A 53 16.85 -13.30 -19.25
N ASP A 54 16.94 -12.61 -20.39
CA ASP A 54 16.16 -12.93 -21.60
C ASP A 54 14.68 -13.17 -21.26
N ALA A 55 14.09 -12.25 -20.50
CA ALA A 55 12.77 -12.39 -19.91
C ALA A 55 11.73 -11.44 -20.53
N ASP A 56 10.45 -11.78 -20.35
CA ASP A 56 9.32 -11.01 -20.85
C ASP A 56 9.01 -9.79 -19.98
N GLY A 57 9.35 -9.82 -18.69
CA GLY A 57 9.10 -8.73 -17.75
C GLY A 57 9.45 -9.09 -16.30
N VAL A 58 9.26 -8.11 -15.42
CA VAL A 58 9.61 -8.18 -14.00
C VAL A 58 8.35 -8.21 -13.14
N PHE A 59 8.22 -9.22 -12.28
CA PHE A 59 7.26 -9.16 -11.17
C PHE A 59 7.93 -8.45 -9.99
N VAL A 60 7.36 -7.32 -9.57
CA VAL A 60 7.88 -6.52 -8.44
C VAL A 60 7.32 -7.08 -7.14
N ALA A 61 8.17 -7.76 -6.35
CA ALA A 61 7.85 -8.30 -5.03
C ALA A 61 8.68 -7.62 -3.92
N LEU A 62 9.05 -6.36 -4.15
CA LEU A 62 9.79 -5.52 -3.22
C LEU A 62 8.86 -4.76 -2.30
N HIS A 63 9.31 -4.49 -1.07
CA HIS A 63 8.56 -3.76 -0.06
C HIS A 63 9.42 -2.67 0.58
N GLY A 64 8.77 -1.52 0.84
CA GLY A 64 9.41 -0.34 1.38
C GLY A 64 10.37 0.37 0.41
N ASP A 65 10.82 1.55 0.81
CA ASP A 65 11.81 2.37 0.11
C ASP A 65 11.58 2.44 -1.42
N TRP A 66 12.65 2.37 -2.19
CA TRP A 66 12.65 2.45 -3.66
C TRP A 66 11.86 1.32 -4.38
N GLY A 67 11.41 0.28 -3.67
CA GLY A 67 10.55 -0.76 -4.23
C GLY A 67 9.09 -0.32 -4.38
N GLU A 68 8.63 0.60 -3.51
CA GLU A 68 7.24 1.05 -3.44
C GLU A 68 7.03 2.53 -3.81
N ASP A 69 8.09 3.36 -3.80
CA ASP A 69 8.02 4.81 -4.00
C ASP A 69 8.04 5.27 -5.47
N GLY A 70 8.12 4.33 -6.42
CA GLY A 70 8.17 4.61 -7.85
C GLY A 70 9.59 4.63 -8.44
N THR A 71 10.64 4.58 -7.64
CA THR A 71 12.04 4.62 -8.11
C THR A 71 12.38 3.43 -8.99
N LEU A 72 12.08 2.20 -8.56
CA LEU A 72 12.27 1.00 -9.39
C LEU A 72 11.44 1.07 -10.65
N GLN A 73 10.17 1.45 -10.53
CA GLN A 73 9.24 1.55 -11.64
C GLN A 73 9.73 2.54 -12.71
N ALA A 74 10.24 3.70 -12.29
CA ALA A 74 10.85 4.68 -13.19
C ALA A 74 12.11 4.13 -13.87
N CYS A 75 12.97 3.43 -13.13
CA CYS A 75 14.18 2.80 -13.65
C CYS A 75 13.82 1.75 -14.73
N LEU A 76 12.90 0.85 -14.48
CA LEU A 76 12.45 -0.17 -15.44
C LEU A 76 11.78 0.46 -16.67
N ALA A 77 10.89 1.43 -16.47
CA ALA A 77 10.20 2.13 -17.56
C ALA A 77 11.16 2.86 -18.50
N SER A 78 12.18 3.54 -17.96
CA SER A 78 13.19 4.27 -18.77
C SER A 78 14.02 3.35 -19.67
N HIS A 79 14.08 2.06 -19.36
CA HIS A 79 14.78 1.04 -20.16
C HIS A 79 13.81 0.15 -20.96
N GLY A 80 12.51 0.48 -20.99
CA GLY A 80 11.53 -0.29 -21.73
C GLY A 80 11.29 -1.70 -21.17
N ILE A 81 11.62 -1.95 -19.92
CA ILE A 81 11.44 -3.25 -19.24
C ILE A 81 10.01 -3.33 -18.68
N PRO A 82 9.17 -4.27 -19.14
CA PRO A 82 7.85 -4.46 -18.59
C PRO A 82 7.88 -4.90 -17.12
N PHE A 83 6.98 -4.39 -16.29
CA PHE A 83 6.88 -4.76 -14.88
C PHE A 83 5.44 -4.81 -14.39
N THR A 84 5.21 -5.49 -13.26
CA THR A 84 3.88 -5.63 -12.67
C THR A 84 3.49 -4.45 -11.79
N GLY A 85 2.18 -4.17 -11.75
CA GLY A 85 1.60 -3.16 -10.86
C GLY A 85 1.56 -1.77 -11.48
N SER A 86 1.53 -0.78 -10.62
CA SER A 86 1.37 0.63 -10.95
C SER A 86 2.67 1.25 -11.48
N GLY A 87 2.54 2.29 -12.31
CA GLY A 87 3.67 3.09 -12.79
C GLY A 87 4.30 3.97 -11.70
N ALA A 88 5.45 4.57 -12.02
CA ALA A 88 6.22 5.37 -11.08
C ALA A 88 5.44 6.53 -10.45
N GLU A 89 4.66 7.25 -11.24
CA GLU A 89 3.84 8.38 -10.77
C GLU A 89 2.80 7.93 -9.74
N ALA A 90 2.07 6.86 -10.04
CA ALA A 90 1.06 6.34 -9.13
C ALA A 90 1.68 5.83 -7.82
N CYS A 91 2.82 5.12 -7.89
CA CYS A 91 3.56 4.66 -6.71
C CYS A 91 4.00 5.84 -5.83
N MET A 92 4.55 6.89 -6.44
CA MET A 92 4.93 8.12 -5.74
C MET A 92 3.71 8.79 -5.10
N PHE A 93 2.57 8.92 -5.82
CA PHE A 93 1.35 9.51 -5.27
C PHE A 93 0.79 8.70 -4.09
N GLY A 94 0.85 7.38 -4.15
CA GLY A 94 0.44 6.51 -3.04
C GLY A 94 1.37 6.58 -1.84
N MET A 95 2.67 6.73 -2.07
CA MET A 95 3.70 6.80 -1.02
C MET A 95 3.60 8.09 -0.21
N TYR A 96 3.43 9.26 -0.87
CA TYR A 96 3.31 10.55 -0.20
C TYR A 96 1.86 10.81 0.25
N LYS A 97 1.62 10.65 1.54
CA LYS A 97 0.27 10.67 2.12
C LYS A 97 -0.45 12.01 1.94
N ASP A 98 0.24 13.15 1.95
CA ASP A 98 -0.35 14.46 1.66
C ASP A 98 -0.88 14.54 0.22
N VAL A 99 -0.16 13.96 -0.74
CA VAL A 99 -0.59 13.87 -2.15
C VAL A 99 -1.75 12.89 -2.31
N ALA A 100 -1.63 11.69 -1.74
CA ALA A 100 -2.70 10.68 -1.78
C ALA A 100 -4.02 11.23 -1.22
N ARG A 101 -3.96 11.89 -0.06
CA ARG A 101 -5.12 12.52 0.58
C ARG A 101 -5.78 13.60 -0.28
N PHE A 102 -4.98 14.45 -0.92
CA PHE A 102 -5.49 15.45 -1.86
C PHE A 102 -6.23 14.81 -3.03
N LEU A 103 -5.68 13.75 -3.62
CA LEU A 103 -6.29 13.02 -4.73
C LEU A 103 -7.56 12.26 -4.29
N PHE A 104 -7.57 11.69 -3.09
CA PHE A 104 -8.74 11.05 -2.51
C PHE A 104 -9.88 12.03 -2.32
N ASP A 105 -9.64 13.15 -1.65
CA ASP A 105 -10.63 14.20 -1.40
C ASP A 105 -11.21 14.75 -2.71
N ALA A 106 -10.35 15.10 -3.66
CA ALA A 106 -10.76 15.57 -4.99
C ALA A 106 -11.62 14.55 -5.76
N SER A 107 -11.52 13.26 -5.43
CA SER A 107 -12.27 12.17 -6.07
C SER A 107 -13.49 11.73 -5.25
N GLY A 108 -13.79 12.41 -4.15
CA GLY A 108 -14.94 12.12 -3.28
C GLY A 108 -14.71 10.94 -2.33
N VAL A 109 -13.48 10.50 -2.12
CA VAL A 109 -13.13 9.55 -1.07
C VAL A 109 -13.00 10.30 0.24
N GLN A 110 -13.76 9.91 1.25
CA GLN A 110 -13.72 10.55 2.56
C GLN A 110 -12.39 10.30 3.26
N ILE A 111 -11.78 11.36 3.80
CA ILE A 111 -10.53 11.33 4.56
C ILE A 111 -10.70 12.03 5.90
N ALA A 112 -9.82 11.73 6.87
CA ALA A 112 -9.77 12.46 8.12
C ALA A 112 -9.39 13.94 7.87
N GLU A 113 -9.91 14.89 8.62
CA GLU A 113 -9.43 16.28 8.56
C GLU A 113 -7.98 16.32 9.03
N GLY A 114 -7.14 17.07 8.32
CA GLY A 114 -5.72 17.12 8.64
C GLY A 114 -4.90 17.95 7.65
N TYR A 115 -3.61 18.01 7.89
CA TYR A 115 -2.66 18.76 7.07
C TYR A 115 -1.24 18.21 7.21
N ALA A 116 -0.41 18.51 6.21
CA ALA A 116 1.03 18.27 6.29
C ALA A 116 1.74 19.44 6.95
N LYS A 117 2.65 19.16 7.87
CA LYS A 117 3.46 20.14 8.60
C LYS A 117 4.93 19.94 8.28
N PRO A 118 5.63 20.97 7.73
CA PRO A 118 7.04 20.86 7.35
C PRO A 118 7.96 20.58 8.55
N LYS A 119 9.06 19.88 8.32
CA LYS A 119 10.08 19.60 9.33
C LYS A 119 10.64 20.87 9.94
N GLY A 120 10.74 20.89 11.28
CA GLY A 120 11.22 22.05 12.03
C GLY A 120 10.18 23.14 12.29
N SER A 121 8.91 22.97 11.87
CA SER A 121 7.85 23.93 12.18
C SER A 121 7.50 23.92 13.67
N ALA A 122 7.36 25.10 14.26
CA ALA A 122 6.91 25.22 15.65
C ALA A 122 5.41 24.89 15.78
N PHE A 123 4.99 24.55 17.00
CA PHE A 123 3.58 24.46 17.38
C PHE A 123 2.90 25.83 17.21
N ASP A 124 1.73 25.88 16.54
CA ASP A 124 1.06 27.12 16.15
C ASP A 124 -0.45 27.11 16.44
N ASP A 125 -1.15 28.17 16.02
CA ASP A 125 -2.59 28.34 16.25
C ASP A 125 -3.43 27.28 15.50
N ARG A 126 -2.97 26.77 14.36
CA ARG A 126 -3.65 25.71 13.63
C ARG A 126 -3.60 24.39 14.40
N ASP A 127 -2.46 24.07 14.98
CA ASP A 127 -2.27 22.90 15.82
C ASP A 127 -3.16 22.96 17.06
N THR A 128 -3.22 24.16 17.69
CA THR A 128 -4.10 24.43 18.83
C THR A 128 -5.56 24.20 18.45
N ALA A 129 -6.02 24.81 17.36
CA ALA A 129 -7.41 24.68 16.89
C ALA A 129 -7.79 23.22 16.58
N MET A 130 -6.88 22.44 15.96
CA MET A 130 -7.11 21.02 15.70
C MET A 130 -7.22 20.21 17.00
N LEU A 131 -6.34 20.47 17.95
CA LEU A 131 -6.33 19.77 19.23
C LEU A 131 -7.58 20.11 20.06
N GLU A 132 -8.00 21.36 20.08
CA GLU A 132 -9.24 21.79 20.76
C GLU A 132 -10.50 21.21 20.10
N LYS A 133 -10.54 21.17 18.75
CA LYS A 133 -11.69 20.68 18.00
C LYS A 133 -11.92 19.18 18.18
N TYR A 134 -10.85 18.38 18.15
CA TYR A 134 -10.96 16.92 18.12
C TYR A 134 -10.52 16.22 19.41
N GLY A 135 -9.70 16.85 20.26
CA GLY A 135 -9.21 16.28 21.50
C GLY A 135 -8.28 15.06 21.33
N HIS A 136 -8.26 14.46 20.14
CA HIS A 136 -7.42 13.31 19.81
C HIS A 136 -7.01 13.35 18.34
N LEU A 137 -5.69 13.42 18.10
CA LEU A 137 -5.10 13.48 16.79
C LEU A 137 -4.16 12.30 16.56
N ILE A 138 -3.80 12.10 15.30
CA ILE A 138 -2.73 11.20 14.86
C ILE A 138 -1.65 12.05 14.19
N ILE A 139 -0.40 11.82 14.56
CA ILE A 139 0.77 12.32 13.84
C ILE A 139 1.52 11.13 13.27
N LYS A 140 1.88 11.20 11.98
CA LYS A 140 2.61 10.17 11.26
C LYS A 140 3.54 10.78 10.22
N PRO A 141 4.62 10.10 9.80
CA PRO A 141 5.43 10.52 8.66
C PRO A 141 4.58 10.70 7.39
N ASN A 142 4.97 11.60 6.53
CA ASN A 142 4.28 11.80 5.24
C ASN A 142 4.55 10.66 4.26
N SER A 143 5.75 10.07 4.32
CA SER A 143 6.16 8.92 3.51
C SER A 143 6.25 7.63 4.33
N GLY A 144 6.56 6.52 3.66
CA GLY A 144 6.76 5.23 4.30
C GLY A 144 5.49 4.55 4.79
N GLY A 145 5.67 3.42 5.48
CA GLY A 145 4.59 2.52 5.87
C GLY A 145 4.78 1.88 7.24
N SER A 146 4.08 0.75 7.45
CA SER A 146 4.23 -0.13 8.63
C SER A 146 4.05 0.53 10.00
N THR A 147 3.31 1.65 10.07
CA THR A 147 3.00 2.37 11.32
C THR A 147 4.24 2.94 12.03
N VAL A 148 5.40 2.99 11.35
CA VAL A 148 6.62 3.57 11.90
C VAL A 148 6.43 5.08 12.08
N GLY A 149 6.81 5.62 13.25
CA GLY A 149 6.71 7.05 13.54
C GLY A 149 5.29 7.58 13.82
N LEU A 150 4.28 6.72 13.89
CA LEU A 150 2.92 7.10 14.22
C LEU A 150 2.76 7.35 15.73
N THR A 151 2.15 8.47 16.08
CA THR A 151 1.86 8.86 17.46
C THR A 151 0.42 9.28 17.63
N GLN A 152 -0.24 8.79 18.69
CA GLN A 152 -1.51 9.31 19.16
C GLN A 152 -1.27 10.53 20.04
N VAL A 153 -2.01 11.62 19.81
CA VAL A 153 -1.79 12.93 20.42
C VAL A 153 -3.05 13.40 21.11
N LYS A 154 -2.94 13.70 22.42
CA LYS A 154 -4.04 14.25 23.23
C LYS A 154 -3.65 15.53 23.98
N SER A 155 -2.38 15.91 23.86
CA SER A 155 -1.83 17.11 24.50
C SER A 155 -0.81 17.77 23.58
N ARG A 156 -0.45 19.01 23.90
CA ARG A 156 0.64 19.70 23.21
C ARG A 156 1.98 18.97 23.36
N GLU A 157 2.26 18.40 24.52
CA GLU A 157 3.49 17.62 24.74
C GLU A 157 3.54 16.38 23.84
N ASP A 158 2.41 15.64 23.73
CA ASP A 158 2.30 14.53 22.79
C ASP A 158 2.51 14.99 21.35
N PHE A 159 1.98 16.17 20.99
CA PHE A 159 2.12 16.74 19.66
C PHE A 159 3.59 17.00 19.31
N GLU A 160 4.30 17.75 20.15
CA GLU A 160 5.71 18.07 19.93
C GLU A 160 6.59 16.81 19.85
N ARG A 161 6.35 15.83 20.72
CA ARG A 161 7.03 14.51 20.67
C ARG A 161 6.68 13.73 19.39
N GLY A 162 5.41 13.72 19.00
CA GLY A 162 4.93 13.04 17.79
C GLY A 162 5.51 13.61 16.52
N MET A 163 5.62 14.96 16.43
CA MET A 163 6.26 15.64 15.29
C MET A 163 7.74 15.27 15.19
N GLU A 164 8.47 15.30 16.30
CA GLU A 164 9.89 14.94 16.32
C GLU A 164 10.10 13.50 15.88
N LEU A 165 9.27 12.56 16.36
CA LEU A 165 9.34 11.17 15.98
C LEU A 165 9.03 10.98 14.49
N ALA A 166 7.97 11.59 13.97
CA ALA A 166 7.56 11.45 12.58
C ALA A 166 8.63 12.01 11.62
N TRP A 167 9.17 13.21 11.89
CA TRP A 167 10.21 13.83 11.08
C TRP A 167 11.55 13.07 11.03
N ASN A 168 11.83 12.23 12.02
CA ASN A 168 13.07 11.47 12.11
C ASN A 168 12.89 9.98 11.78
N SER A 169 11.69 9.57 11.31
CA SER A 169 11.41 8.17 10.98
C SER A 169 12.07 7.70 9.69
N TYR A 170 12.27 8.61 8.73
CA TYR A 170 12.89 8.32 7.44
C TYR A 170 13.93 9.38 7.08
N VAL A 171 14.98 8.99 6.32
CA VAL A 171 16.14 9.85 6.03
C VAL A 171 15.76 11.11 5.27
N TYR A 172 14.80 11.02 4.35
CA TYR A 172 14.37 12.14 3.49
C TYR A 172 13.00 12.69 3.88
N GLU A 173 12.53 12.41 5.11
CA GLU A 173 11.24 12.92 5.56
C GLU A 173 11.31 14.42 5.84
N ASP A 174 10.55 15.20 5.08
CA ASP A 174 10.51 16.67 5.18
C ASP A 174 9.19 17.21 5.76
N LYS A 175 8.21 16.31 5.97
CA LYS A 175 6.88 16.64 6.48
C LYS A 175 6.37 15.55 7.42
N ALA A 176 5.45 15.93 8.29
CA ALA A 176 4.61 14.99 9.01
C ALA A 176 3.14 15.32 8.79
N LEU A 177 2.28 14.33 8.78
CA LEU A 177 0.84 14.53 8.75
C LEU A 177 0.29 14.65 10.17
N VAL A 178 -0.55 15.66 10.36
CA VAL A 178 -1.40 15.85 11.53
C VAL A 178 -2.83 15.62 11.10
N GLU A 179 -3.50 14.61 11.69
CA GLU A 179 -4.83 14.19 11.30
C GLU A 179 -5.74 14.03 12.53
N GLN A 180 -7.02 14.27 12.34
CA GLN A 180 -8.06 13.84 13.28
C GLN A 180 -7.95 12.33 13.49
N TYR A 181 -7.98 11.87 14.75
CA TYR A 181 -8.17 10.45 15.04
C TYR A 181 -9.60 10.02 14.69
N ILE A 182 -9.73 9.02 13.86
CA ILE A 182 -11.03 8.41 13.52
C ILE A 182 -11.24 7.18 14.40
N PRO A 183 -12.17 7.21 15.36
CA PRO A 183 -12.52 6.03 16.15
C PRO A 183 -13.27 5.02 15.30
N GLY A 184 -13.32 3.75 15.74
CA GLY A 184 -14.08 2.71 15.10
C GLY A 184 -13.25 1.53 14.62
N ARG A 185 -13.75 0.81 13.61
CA ARG A 185 -13.21 -0.44 13.09
C ARG A 185 -12.16 -0.17 12.01
N GLU A 186 -11.21 -1.08 11.85
CA GLU A 186 -10.21 -1.01 10.79
C GLU A 186 -10.53 -2.04 9.71
N ALA A 187 -10.48 -1.62 8.46
CA ALA A 187 -10.75 -2.48 7.32
C ALA A 187 -9.82 -2.17 6.15
N THR A 188 -9.69 -3.12 5.26
CA THR A 188 -8.96 -2.94 4.02
C THR A 188 -9.70 -3.56 2.85
N CYS A 189 -9.58 -2.96 1.68
CA CYS A 189 -10.20 -3.45 0.46
C CYS A 189 -9.20 -3.42 -0.70
N PRO A 190 -8.79 -4.59 -1.22
CA PRO A 190 -8.01 -4.65 -2.43
C PRO A 190 -8.86 -4.37 -3.67
N VAL A 191 -8.25 -3.75 -4.68
CA VAL A 191 -8.79 -3.59 -6.02
C VAL A 191 -7.92 -4.38 -7.00
N TRP A 192 -8.57 -5.03 -7.93
CA TRP A 192 -7.95 -5.83 -8.97
C TRP A 192 -8.45 -5.41 -10.34
N GLU A 193 -7.52 -5.10 -11.25
CA GLU A 193 -7.81 -4.80 -12.65
C GLU A 193 -7.77 -6.08 -13.48
N ARG A 194 -8.81 -6.30 -14.28
CA ARG A 194 -8.93 -7.45 -15.17
C ARG A 194 -8.35 -7.12 -16.55
N ALA A 195 -8.10 -8.17 -17.33
CA ALA A 195 -7.56 -8.05 -18.70
C ALA A 195 -8.45 -7.23 -19.65
N ASP A 196 -9.75 -7.13 -19.39
CA ASP A 196 -10.70 -6.30 -20.14
C ASP A 196 -10.71 -4.83 -19.68
N GLY A 197 -9.90 -4.48 -18.69
CA GLY A 197 -9.81 -3.14 -18.10
C GLY A 197 -10.88 -2.87 -17.03
N SER A 198 -11.73 -3.84 -16.70
CA SER A 198 -12.68 -3.71 -15.59
C SER A 198 -11.95 -3.76 -14.25
N LEU A 199 -12.45 -2.99 -13.27
CA LEU A 199 -11.94 -2.98 -11.90
C LEU A 199 -12.89 -3.73 -10.99
N ILE A 200 -12.35 -4.63 -10.20
CA ILE A 200 -13.07 -5.40 -9.18
C ILE A 200 -12.56 -4.99 -7.80
N ALA A 201 -13.46 -4.48 -6.95
CA ALA A 201 -13.18 -4.42 -5.52
C ALA A 201 -13.35 -5.83 -4.94
N LEU A 202 -12.27 -6.39 -4.44
CA LEU A 202 -12.27 -7.72 -3.80
C LEU A 202 -13.04 -7.67 -2.45
N PRO A 203 -13.35 -8.82 -1.86
CA PRO A 203 -13.96 -8.87 -0.54
C PRO A 203 -13.21 -8.02 0.48
N VAL A 204 -13.95 -7.20 1.23
CA VAL A 204 -13.42 -6.37 2.31
C VAL A 204 -12.87 -7.28 3.42
N ILE A 205 -11.75 -6.89 3.99
CA ILE A 205 -11.16 -7.57 5.15
C ILE A 205 -11.28 -6.65 6.36
N GLU A 206 -11.88 -7.12 7.43
CA GLU A 206 -11.82 -6.44 8.72
C GLU A 206 -10.56 -6.85 9.47
N ILE A 207 -9.86 -5.86 10.04
CA ILE A 207 -8.63 -6.03 10.78
C ILE A 207 -8.95 -5.81 12.27
N LYS A 208 -8.81 -6.87 13.07
CA LYS A 208 -9.13 -6.87 14.50
C LYS A 208 -7.87 -7.13 15.32
N PRO A 209 -7.12 -6.07 15.72
CA PRO A 209 -6.03 -6.25 16.67
C PRO A 209 -6.58 -6.80 18.00
N LYS A 210 -5.95 -7.79 18.60
CA LYS A 210 -6.37 -8.35 19.90
C LYS A 210 -6.20 -7.38 21.04
N GLU A 211 -5.17 -6.53 20.95
CA GLU A 211 -4.88 -5.49 21.92
C GLU A 211 -4.42 -4.22 21.22
N GLY A 212 -4.91 -3.07 21.67
CA GLY A 212 -4.41 -1.75 21.29
C GLY A 212 -4.69 -1.36 19.84
N PHE A 213 -3.66 -0.88 19.16
CA PHE A 213 -3.68 -0.31 17.82
C PHE A 213 -3.02 -1.25 16.81
N TYR A 214 -3.36 -1.18 15.53
CA TYR A 214 -2.74 -1.98 14.49
C TYR A 214 -1.35 -1.41 14.14
N ASP A 215 -0.41 -1.59 15.05
CA ASP A 215 0.97 -1.16 14.92
C ASP A 215 1.88 -2.22 14.26
N TYR A 216 3.17 -1.89 14.11
CA TYR A 216 4.16 -2.79 13.53
C TYR A 216 4.19 -4.17 14.23
N LYS A 217 4.13 -4.18 15.56
CA LYS A 217 4.13 -5.43 16.34
C LYS A 217 2.89 -6.28 16.04
N ASN A 218 1.72 -5.65 15.96
CA ASN A 218 0.46 -6.34 15.69
C ASN A 218 0.33 -6.78 14.23
N LYS A 219 1.05 -6.13 13.29
CA LYS A 219 1.13 -6.54 11.88
C LYS A 219 1.95 -7.83 11.69
N TYR A 220 3.11 -7.91 12.33
CA TYR A 220 4.11 -8.95 12.03
C TYR A 220 4.23 -10.04 13.11
N THR A 221 3.57 -9.91 14.26
CA THR A 221 3.54 -10.98 15.26
C THR A 221 2.36 -11.90 15.02
N HIS A 222 2.65 -13.16 14.68
CA HIS A 222 1.62 -14.18 14.43
C HIS A 222 0.62 -14.28 15.59
N GLY A 223 -0.66 -14.18 15.26
CA GLY A 223 -1.75 -14.34 16.22
C GLY A 223 -2.13 -13.08 17.02
N ASN A 224 -1.47 -11.93 16.83
CA ASN A 224 -1.84 -10.66 17.47
C ASN A 224 -3.00 -9.96 16.79
N THR A 225 -3.27 -10.25 15.53
CA THR A 225 -4.36 -9.66 14.76
C THR A 225 -5.19 -10.76 14.13
N GLU A 226 -6.50 -10.63 14.22
CA GLU A 226 -7.48 -11.43 13.48
C GLU A 226 -7.88 -10.70 12.20
N TYR A 227 -7.97 -11.43 11.10
CA TYR A 227 -8.37 -10.93 9.79
C TYR A 227 -9.63 -11.66 9.34
N VAL A 228 -10.77 -10.99 9.37
CA VAL A 228 -12.06 -11.54 8.95
C VAL A 228 -12.31 -11.21 7.48
N CYS A 229 -12.32 -12.23 6.62
CA CYS A 229 -12.50 -12.08 5.17
C CYS A 229 -13.48 -13.14 4.63
N PRO A 230 -14.62 -12.74 4.04
CA PRO A 230 -15.18 -11.38 3.95
C PRO A 230 -15.47 -10.78 5.33
N ALA A 231 -15.35 -9.45 5.45
CA ALA A 231 -15.71 -8.73 6.67
C ALA A 231 -17.20 -8.92 6.99
N GLU A 232 -17.54 -9.02 8.27
CA GLU A 232 -18.92 -9.13 8.75
C GLU A 232 -19.61 -7.75 8.79
N PHE A 233 -19.67 -7.09 7.63
CA PHE A 233 -20.37 -5.84 7.42
C PHE A 233 -21.70 -6.10 6.73
N ASP A 234 -22.70 -5.23 6.93
CA ASP A 234 -23.89 -5.27 6.11
C ASP A 234 -23.59 -4.91 4.63
N ALA A 235 -24.56 -5.15 3.76
CA ALA A 235 -24.38 -4.95 2.33
C ALA A 235 -24.11 -3.48 1.95
N GLU A 236 -24.73 -2.53 2.68
CA GLU A 236 -24.57 -1.09 2.40
C GLU A 236 -23.16 -0.63 2.77
N LEU A 237 -22.68 -0.97 3.95
CA LEU A 237 -21.34 -0.62 4.41
C LEU A 237 -20.27 -1.30 3.54
N THR A 238 -20.46 -2.58 3.19
CA THR A 238 -19.57 -3.29 2.28
C THR A 238 -19.45 -2.57 0.93
N ALA A 239 -20.59 -2.17 0.35
CA ALA A 239 -20.60 -1.45 -0.93
C ALA A 239 -19.91 -0.07 -0.82
N LYS A 240 -20.11 0.66 0.28
CA LYS A 240 -19.42 1.95 0.53
C LYS A 240 -17.90 1.78 0.58
N VAL A 241 -17.39 0.78 1.32
CA VAL A 241 -15.94 0.51 1.40
C VAL A 241 -15.38 0.13 0.04
N GLN A 242 -16.05 -0.76 -0.69
CA GLN A 242 -15.64 -1.18 -2.03
C GLN A 242 -15.63 -0.02 -3.02
N GLN A 243 -16.67 0.83 -3.00
CA GLN A 243 -16.71 2.03 -3.84
C GLN A 243 -15.59 3.01 -3.51
N ALA A 244 -15.30 3.24 -2.23
CA ALA A 244 -14.20 4.09 -1.81
C ALA A 244 -12.84 3.54 -2.28
N ALA A 245 -12.62 2.22 -2.21
CA ALA A 245 -11.41 1.57 -2.71
C ALA A 245 -11.24 1.73 -4.23
N LEU A 246 -12.34 1.57 -5.01
CA LEU A 246 -12.33 1.79 -6.46
C LEU A 246 -11.99 3.24 -6.84
N LEU A 247 -12.54 4.20 -6.09
CA LEU A 247 -12.24 5.62 -6.29
C LEU A 247 -10.79 5.94 -5.92
N ALA A 248 -10.30 5.44 -4.80
CA ALA A 248 -8.91 5.61 -4.37
C ALA A 248 -7.92 5.04 -5.40
N HIS A 249 -8.17 3.83 -5.89
CA HIS A 249 -7.38 3.20 -6.95
C HIS A 249 -7.30 4.08 -8.20
N LYS A 250 -8.45 4.56 -8.68
CA LYS A 250 -8.54 5.41 -9.88
C LYS A 250 -7.87 6.77 -9.68
N SER A 251 -8.06 7.40 -8.52
CA SER A 251 -7.54 8.74 -8.23
C SER A 251 -6.01 8.80 -8.23
N LEU A 252 -5.36 7.71 -7.82
CA LEU A 252 -3.91 7.58 -7.86
C LEU A 252 -3.38 7.19 -9.25
N GLY A 253 -4.24 6.81 -10.21
CA GLY A 253 -3.81 6.20 -11.45
C GLY A 253 -3.20 4.81 -11.26
N ALA A 254 -3.62 4.11 -10.21
CA ALA A 254 -3.14 2.76 -9.92
C ALA A 254 -3.52 1.77 -11.02
N ARG A 255 -2.70 0.74 -11.22
CA ARG A 255 -2.86 -0.28 -12.26
C ARG A 255 -2.69 -1.67 -11.68
N ALA A 256 -3.27 -2.64 -12.37
CA ALA A 256 -3.27 -4.06 -12.06
C ALA A 256 -3.87 -4.39 -10.68
N TYR A 257 -3.34 -3.86 -9.62
CA TYR A 257 -3.87 -4.06 -8.27
C TYR A 257 -3.41 -2.96 -7.31
N SER A 258 -4.19 -2.77 -6.24
CA SER A 258 -3.83 -1.94 -5.08
C SER A 258 -4.59 -2.42 -3.85
N ARG A 259 -4.27 -1.87 -2.69
CA ARG A 259 -5.02 -2.09 -1.45
C ARG A 259 -5.18 -0.76 -0.73
N THR A 260 -6.42 -0.40 -0.38
CA THR A 260 -6.70 0.81 0.41
C THR A 260 -7.14 0.42 1.81
N ASP A 261 -6.56 1.06 2.81
CA ASP A 261 -6.82 0.84 4.22
C ASP A 261 -7.76 1.93 4.75
N PHE A 262 -8.74 1.57 5.59
CA PHE A 262 -9.84 2.41 6.03
C PHE A 262 -10.06 2.37 7.55
N ARG A 263 -10.56 3.49 8.10
CA ARG A 263 -11.26 3.51 9.39
C ARG A 263 -12.75 3.68 9.16
N ILE A 264 -13.54 2.90 9.88
CA ILE A 264 -15.00 2.84 9.76
C ILE A 264 -15.59 3.21 11.10
N THR A 265 -16.32 4.32 11.14
CA THR A 265 -17.00 4.80 12.35
C THR A 265 -18.29 4.03 12.63
N ASP A 266 -18.77 4.09 13.87
CA ASP A 266 -19.99 3.39 14.28
C ASP A 266 -21.26 3.89 13.56
N ASP A 267 -21.25 5.11 13.05
CA ASP A 267 -22.31 5.70 12.22
C ASP A 267 -22.17 5.38 10.71
N GLY A 268 -21.21 4.52 10.33
CA GLY A 268 -21.01 4.07 8.96
C GLY A 268 -20.23 5.03 8.07
N GLY A 269 -19.47 5.98 8.65
CA GLY A 269 -18.46 6.78 7.94
C GLY A 269 -17.28 5.90 7.52
N VAL A 270 -16.80 6.05 6.26
CA VAL A 270 -15.69 5.28 5.69
C VAL A 270 -14.55 6.23 5.33
N TYR A 271 -13.49 6.23 6.10
CA TYR A 271 -12.35 7.15 5.96
C TYR A 271 -11.12 6.43 5.43
N ALA A 272 -10.62 6.81 4.27
CA ALA A 272 -9.37 6.26 3.74
C ALA A 272 -8.17 6.78 4.53
N LEU A 273 -7.27 5.86 4.89
CA LEU A 273 -6.03 6.15 5.61
C LEU A 273 -4.83 6.27 4.69
N GLU A 274 -4.68 5.30 3.80
CA GLU A 274 -3.60 5.18 2.83
C GLU A 274 -3.95 4.14 1.76
N ALA A 275 -3.27 4.21 0.61
CA ALA A 275 -3.30 3.15 -0.39
C ALA A 275 -1.89 2.58 -0.61
N ASN A 276 -1.82 1.25 -0.68
CA ASN A 276 -0.61 0.52 -0.98
C ASN A 276 -0.69 -0.05 -2.41
N LEU A 277 0.27 0.32 -3.26
CA LEU A 277 0.30 -0.03 -4.67
C LEU A 277 1.21 -1.23 -4.99
N ALA A 278 2.00 -1.67 -4.02
CA ALA A 278 2.79 -2.90 -4.07
C ALA A 278 2.61 -3.74 -2.79
N PRO A 279 1.35 -4.07 -2.42
CA PRO A 279 1.05 -4.79 -1.18
C PRO A 279 1.69 -6.16 -1.16
N GLY A 280 1.99 -6.66 0.05
CA GLY A 280 2.59 -7.96 0.27
C GLY A 280 1.86 -9.11 -0.43
N MET A 281 2.64 -10.05 -0.98
CA MET A 281 2.17 -11.19 -1.80
C MET A 281 2.59 -12.55 -1.22
N THR A 282 2.65 -12.66 0.11
CA THR A 282 2.77 -13.98 0.74
C THR A 282 1.40 -14.67 0.81
N SER A 283 1.37 -15.98 1.02
CA SER A 283 0.12 -16.74 1.18
C SER A 283 -0.78 -16.25 2.34
N THR A 284 -0.21 -15.53 3.30
CA THR A 284 -0.92 -14.95 4.45
C THR A 284 -1.24 -13.47 4.29
N SER A 285 -0.77 -12.84 3.21
CA SER A 285 -1.01 -11.43 2.92
C SER A 285 -2.49 -11.14 2.59
N LEU A 286 -2.91 -9.90 2.81
CA LEU A 286 -4.33 -9.50 2.74
C LEU A 286 -4.89 -9.58 1.33
N VAL A 287 -4.11 -9.19 0.31
CA VAL A 287 -4.57 -9.24 -1.10
C VAL A 287 -4.80 -10.69 -1.56
N PRO A 288 -3.86 -11.64 -1.41
CA PRO A 288 -4.11 -13.06 -1.69
C PRO A 288 -5.28 -13.65 -0.89
N LYS A 289 -5.46 -13.23 0.36
CA LYS A 289 -6.60 -13.66 1.19
C LYS A 289 -7.94 -13.20 0.60
N ALA A 290 -8.03 -11.95 0.16
CA ALA A 290 -9.22 -11.41 -0.49
C ALA A 290 -9.49 -12.08 -1.85
N ALA A 291 -8.45 -12.31 -2.66
CA ALA A 291 -8.56 -13.03 -3.93
C ALA A 291 -9.10 -14.46 -3.73
N LYS A 292 -8.60 -15.18 -2.74
CA LYS A 292 -9.12 -16.51 -2.37
C LYS A 292 -10.58 -16.47 -1.93
N ALA A 293 -10.97 -15.49 -1.11
CA ALA A 293 -12.35 -15.31 -0.68
C ALA A 293 -13.29 -14.92 -1.84
N TYR A 294 -12.76 -14.26 -2.86
CA TYR A 294 -13.47 -13.98 -4.12
C TYR A 294 -13.62 -15.23 -5.01
N GLY A 295 -12.85 -16.29 -4.76
CA GLY A 295 -12.91 -17.56 -5.51
C GLY A 295 -11.82 -17.73 -6.56
N VAL A 296 -10.74 -16.97 -6.50
CA VAL A 296 -9.59 -17.03 -7.41
C VAL A 296 -8.39 -17.61 -6.67
N SER A 297 -7.70 -18.59 -7.26
CA SER A 297 -6.48 -19.16 -6.69
C SER A 297 -5.33 -18.15 -6.77
N PHE A 298 -4.34 -18.32 -5.90
CA PHE A 298 -3.18 -17.41 -5.89
C PHE A 298 -2.38 -17.45 -7.20
N PRO A 299 -2.08 -18.62 -7.80
CA PRO A 299 -1.43 -18.68 -9.11
C PRO A 299 -2.22 -17.98 -10.23
N GLU A 300 -3.54 -18.19 -10.32
CA GLU A 300 -4.41 -17.54 -11.31
C GLU A 300 -4.43 -16.03 -11.14
N PHE A 301 -4.51 -15.55 -9.89
CA PHE A 301 -4.48 -14.12 -9.58
C PHE A 301 -3.17 -13.46 -10.03
N LEU A 302 -2.03 -14.12 -9.77
CA LEU A 302 -0.71 -13.62 -10.18
C LEU A 302 -0.52 -13.65 -11.70
N ASP A 303 -0.95 -14.72 -12.38
CA ASP A 303 -0.92 -14.80 -13.86
C ASP A 303 -1.69 -13.64 -14.49
N GLU A 304 -2.88 -13.34 -13.98
CA GLU A 304 -3.67 -12.23 -14.52
C GLU A 304 -3.03 -10.86 -14.25
N ILE A 305 -2.44 -10.63 -13.06
CA ILE A 305 -1.64 -9.43 -12.77
C ILE A 305 -0.51 -9.27 -13.80
N VAL A 306 0.23 -10.35 -14.07
CA VAL A 306 1.31 -10.35 -15.06
C VAL A 306 0.79 -9.99 -16.45
N ARG A 307 -0.29 -10.66 -16.92
CA ARG A 307 -0.88 -10.42 -18.24
C ARG A 307 -1.39 -8.99 -18.41
N VAL A 308 -2.10 -8.47 -17.41
CA VAL A 308 -2.61 -7.10 -17.40
C VAL A 308 -1.46 -6.11 -17.44
N SER A 309 -0.47 -6.28 -16.57
CA SER A 309 0.65 -5.36 -16.45
C SER A 309 1.52 -5.33 -17.72
N PHE A 310 1.90 -6.48 -18.25
CA PHE A 310 2.75 -6.53 -19.43
C PHE A 310 2.00 -6.14 -20.70
N GLY A 311 0.71 -6.43 -20.81
CA GLY A 311 -0.15 -5.98 -21.90
C GLY A 311 -0.36 -4.48 -21.94
N ILE A 312 -0.50 -3.84 -20.76
CA ILE A 312 -0.67 -2.39 -20.63
C ILE A 312 0.61 -1.66 -21.06
N GLN A 313 1.76 -2.08 -20.58
CA GLN A 313 3.02 -1.41 -20.90
C GLN A 313 3.40 -1.54 -22.38
N ARG A 314 3.09 -2.64 -23.04
CA ARG A 314 3.33 -2.83 -24.47
C ARG A 314 2.49 -1.91 -25.37
N LYS A 315 1.41 -1.30 -24.88
CA LYS A 315 0.59 -0.33 -25.66
C LYS A 315 1.25 1.06 -25.80
N TYR A 316 2.25 1.36 -24.99
CA TYR A 316 2.93 2.64 -24.94
C TYR A 316 4.39 2.60 -25.48
N GLN A 317 4.85 1.44 -25.94
CA GLN A 317 6.09 1.28 -26.70
C GLN A 317 5.83 1.39 -28.21
#